data_2bc9ec1605b53032ce9c5c561806928c
#
_entry.id   2bc9ec1605b53032ce9c5c561806928c
#
_cell.length_a   1.000
_cell.length_b   1.000
_cell.length_c   1.000
_cell.angle_alpha   90.00
_cell.angle_beta   90.00
_cell.angle_gamma   90.00
#
_symmetry.space_group_name_H-M   'P 1'
#
loop_
_entity.id
_entity.type
_entity.pdbx_description
1 polymer ?
#
loop_
_entity_poly.entity_id
_entity_poly.type
_entity_poly.pdbx_seq_one_letter_code
_entity_poly.pdbx_strand_id
1 'polypeptide(L)'
;PSDFVIKCKTFYSTSQNSIYNGCSTILSNMDDSLFIYNTDGLIFTPSDLPVGGTELGKPGPLRKHTWNKSFKWKPPEFNTIDFLVKIKKDPNNPNKDEIHNVFSDGISNKTSNIKQYKTLILHCGYDEKKHGYMNPYQDIISGNLPDKDYNNDDNDNYKPVPFVPTNPYDENASICNIYITDSFGKTYMLTEENEYFEEDMIVEFYYDKTRSGNFKWVPLRVRYDKTSELRSGIKNYGNPFYVANSNWHTIHFPITKSMITTEDIISKTYDNSDTYYNHTVSTTTTKKLRNFHNFIKKALICAVSNRNDTLIDYSVGKGGDLHKWDKCNLSFVYGIDYSPDNIHNNKDGACARYLDSYKRNNKLPKAIFSVGDTSKSIMDG
;
A
#
# COMPACT_ATOMS: atom_id res chain seq x y z
N PRO A 1 36.57 -33.52 -9.32
CA PRO A 1 36.15 -32.13 -9.45
C PRO A 1 34.71 -32.01 -8.94
N SER A 2 34.47 -31.07 -8.02
CA SER A 2 33.13 -30.82 -7.51
C SER A 2 32.38 -29.99 -8.58
N ASP A 3 31.19 -30.45 -8.96
CA ASP A 3 30.29 -29.72 -9.85
C ASP A 3 29.66 -28.48 -9.17
N PHE A 4 30.04 -28.22 -7.92
CA PHE A 4 29.53 -27.13 -7.12
C PHE A 4 30.55 -25.99 -7.04
N VAL A 5 30.21 -24.82 -7.63
CA VAL A 5 31.05 -23.64 -7.61
C VAL A 5 30.38 -22.55 -6.76
N ILE A 6 31.07 -22.14 -5.70
CA ILE A 6 30.64 -20.97 -4.88
C ILE A 6 31.38 -19.75 -5.38
N LYS A 7 30.63 -18.70 -5.76
CA LYS A 7 31.17 -17.39 -6.12
C LYS A 7 30.54 -16.30 -5.26
N CYS A 8 31.34 -15.34 -4.81
CA CYS A 8 30.83 -14.14 -4.15
C CYS A 8 30.31 -13.16 -5.18
N LYS A 9 29.21 -12.49 -4.88
CA LYS A 9 28.74 -11.33 -5.67
C LYS A 9 29.72 -10.16 -5.49
N THR A 10 29.93 -9.38 -6.56
CA THR A 10 30.71 -8.16 -6.49
C THR A 10 29.90 -7.05 -5.85
N PHE A 11 30.50 -6.37 -4.88
CA PHE A 11 29.92 -5.18 -4.24
C PHE A 11 30.66 -3.94 -4.77
N TYR A 12 29.88 -2.90 -5.05
CA TYR A 12 30.39 -1.59 -5.47
C TYR A 12 30.26 -0.64 -4.27
N SER A 13 31.40 -0.26 -3.70
CA SER A 13 31.44 0.61 -2.52
C SER A 13 31.43 2.08 -2.91
N THR A 14 30.69 2.90 -2.16
CA THR A 14 30.66 4.35 -2.31
C THR A 14 31.94 5.05 -1.83
N SER A 15 32.86 4.32 -1.19
CA SER A 15 34.14 4.87 -0.73
C SER A 15 35.11 5.21 -1.86
N GLN A 16 34.93 4.64 -3.05
CA GLN A 16 35.80 4.84 -4.20
C GLN A 16 35.13 5.53 -5.39
N ASN A 17 33.81 5.41 -5.52
CA ASN A 17 33.00 5.96 -6.60
C ASN A 17 31.65 6.43 -6.06
N SER A 18 30.97 7.32 -6.83
CA SER A 18 29.60 7.67 -6.47
C SER A 18 28.68 6.46 -6.58
N ILE A 19 27.60 6.43 -5.80
CA ILE A 19 26.60 5.38 -5.86
C ILE A 19 25.98 5.27 -7.26
N TYR A 20 25.83 6.40 -7.96
CA TYR A 20 25.28 6.47 -9.32
C TYR A 20 26.18 5.75 -10.34
N ASN A 21 27.50 5.91 -10.22
CA ASN A 21 28.46 5.19 -11.07
C ASN A 21 28.41 3.68 -10.80
N GLY A 22 28.28 3.28 -9.53
CA GLY A 22 28.12 1.87 -9.18
C GLY A 22 26.85 1.28 -9.79
N CYS A 23 25.71 1.98 -9.68
CA CYS A 23 24.44 1.58 -10.28
C CYS A 23 24.56 1.48 -11.81
N SER A 24 25.15 2.51 -12.47
CA SER A 24 25.33 2.52 -13.92
C SER A 24 26.15 1.33 -14.39
N THR A 25 27.27 1.03 -13.71
CA THR A 25 28.12 -0.11 -14.05
C THR A 25 27.40 -1.45 -13.91
N ILE A 26 26.67 -1.65 -12.80
CA ILE A 26 25.94 -2.91 -12.58
C ILE A 26 24.85 -3.06 -13.63
N LEU A 27 24.07 -2.01 -13.90
CA LEU A 27 22.97 -2.06 -14.87
C LEU A 27 23.47 -2.29 -16.29
N SER A 28 24.60 -1.67 -16.69
CA SER A 28 25.24 -1.97 -17.96
C SER A 28 25.65 -3.45 -18.06
N ASN A 29 26.27 -3.98 -17.02
CA ASN A 29 26.63 -5.40 -16.97
C ASN A 29 25.41 -6.34 -17.01
N MET A 30 24.26 -5.91 -16.48
CA MET A 30 23.00 -6.66 -16.58
C MET A 30 22.48 -6.65 -18.03
N ASP A 31 22.45 -5.47 -18.66
CA ASP A 31 22.01 -5.31 -20.05
C ASP A 31 22.90 -6.14 -21.00
N ASP A 32 24.21 -6.19 -20.75
CA ASP A 32 25.18 -6.97 -21.52
C ASP A 32 25.22 -8.47 -21.15
N SER A 33 24.31 -8.92 -20.26
CA SER A 33 24.20 -10.32 -19.80
C SER A 33 25.52 -10.90 -19.25
N LEU A 34 26.34 -10.08 -18.60
CA LEU A 34 27.65 -10.49 -18.07
C LEU A 34 27.57 -11.28 -16.75
N PHE A 35 26.40 -11.35 -16.13
CA PHE A 35 26.18 -12.14 -14.92
C PHE A 35 25.84 -13.59 -15.27
N ILE A 36 26.43 -14.54 -14.54
CA ILE A 36 26.17 -15.98 -14.69
C ILE A 36 24.89 -16.45 -13.99
N TYR A 37 24.12 -15.52 -13.44
CA TYR A 37 22.86 -15.77 -12.72
C TYR A 37 21.82 -14.75 -13.16
N ASN A 38 20.54 -15.10 -13.00
CA ASN A 38 19.44 -14.20 -13.30
C ASN A 38 19.45 -13.01 -12.36
N THR A 39 19.23 -11.83 -12.92
CA THR A 39 19.18 -10.56 -12.20
C THR A 39 17.79 -9.93 -12.36
N ASP A 40 17.27 -9.33 -11.30
CA ASP A 40 15.97 -8.67 -11.28
C ASP A 40 16.03 -7.23 -10.74
N GLY A 41 17.23 -6.69 -10.55
CA GLY A 41 17.45 -5.34 -10.06
C GLY A 41 18.66 -5.20 -9.14
N LEU A 42 18.66 -4.16 -8.32
CA LEU A 42 19.77 -3.77 -7.44
C LEU A 42 19.40 -3.97 -5.98
N ILE A 43 20.41 -4.32 -5.16
CA ILE A 43 20.29 -4.35 -3.71
C ILE A 43 21.27 -3.34 -3.12
N PHE A 44 20.73 -2.39 -2.36
CA PHE A 44 21.50 -1.39 -1.62
C PHE A 44 21.62 -1.83 -0.17
N THR A 45 22.84 -1.93 0.33
CA THR A 45 23.11 -2.29 1.73
C THR A 45 24.06 -1.27 2.35
N PRO A 46 23.88 -0.87 3.61
CA PRO A 46 24.85 -0.03 4.31
C PRO A 46 26.23 -0.69 4.33
N SER A 47 27.26 0.08 4.08
CA SER A 47 28.65 -0.41 4.09
C SER A 47 29.23 -0.53 5.50
N ASP A 48 28.68 0.20 6.44
CA ASP A 48 29.15 0.39 7.81
C ASP A 48 28.38 -0.40 8.87
N LEU A 49 27.24 -1.02 8.47
CA LEU A 49 26.47 -1.84 9.37
C LEU A 49 26.65 -3.34 9.09
N PRO A 50 26.74 -4.18 10.12
CA PRO A 50 26.72 -5.62 9.90
C PRO A 50 25.37 -6.07 9.35
N VAL A 51 25.36 -7.10 8.51
CA VAL A 51 24.14 -7.61 7.88
C VAL A 51 23.08 -7.98 8.96
N GLY A 52 21.91 -7.40 8.83
CA GLY A 52 20.83 -7.57 9.81
C GLY A 52 21.00 -6.75 11.10
N GLY A 53 22.11 -6.05 11.27
CA GLY A 53 22.37 -5.23 12.44
C GLY A 53 21.83 -3.81 12.33
N THR A 54 21.72 -3.14 13.47
CA THR A 54 21.26 -1.74 13.58
C THR A 54 22.31 -0.81 14.20
N GLU A 55 23.39 -1.38 14.75
CA GLU A 55 24.45 -0.65 15.46
C GLU A 55 25.83 -1.03 14.92
N LEU A 56 26.68 -0.04 14.77
CA LEU A 56 28.08 -0.23 14.37
C LEU A 56 28.82 -1.16 15.34
N GLY A 57 29.60 -2.12 14.79
CA GLY A 57 30.43 -3.01 15.56
C GLY A 57 29.70 -4.11 16.35
N LYS A 58 28.36 -4.14 16.32
CA LYS A 58 27.59 -5.21 16.94
C LYS A 58 27.10 -6.21 15.88
N PRO A 59 27.34 -7.51 16.05
CA PRO A 59 26.90 -8.50 15.08
C PRO A 59 25.38 -8.46 14.90
N GLY A 60 24.93 -8.72 13.68
CA GLY A 60 23.50 -8.88 13.39
C GLY A 60 22.91 -10.13 14.08
N PRO A 61 21.58 -10.25 14.13
CA PRO A 61 20.91 -11.37 14.78
C PRO A 61 21.22 -12.70 14.07
N LEU A 62 21.34 -13.75 14.85
CA LEU A 62 21.62 -15.12 14.35
C LEU A 62 20.43 -15.72 13.57
N ARG A 63 19.23 -15.20 13.76
CA ARG A 63 18.01 -15.70 13.11
C ARG A 63 17.64 -14.83 11.92
N LYS A 64 17.13 -15.47 10.86
CA LYS A 64 16.58 -14.77 9.69
C LYS A 64 15.45 -13.82 10.12
N HIS A 65 15.57 -12.55 9.76
CA HIS A 65 14.55 -11.54 9.98
C HIS A 65 14.59 -10.51 8.83
N THR A 66 13.53 -9.72 8.69
CA THR A 66 13.49 -8.63 7.71
C THR A 66 14.40 -7.50 8.18
N TRP A 67 15.35 -7.13 7.33
CA TRP A 67 16.27 -6.02 7.60
C TRP A 67 15.85 -4.76 6.85
N ASN A 68 15.35 -3.79 7.61
CA ASN A 68 14.81 -2.53 7.08
C ASN A 68 15.88 -1.52 6.59
N LYS A 69 17.16 -1.85 6.71
CA LYS A 69 18.27 -1.04 6.20
C LYS A 69 18.74 -1.47 4.81
N SER A 70 18.24 -2.57 4.29
CA SER A 70 18.53 -3.03 2.94
C SER A 70 17.37 -2.65 2.01
N PHE A 71 17.68 -1.95 0.92
CA PHE A 71 16.73 -1.53 -0.09
C PHE A 71 16.92 -2.33 -1.36
N LYS A 72 15.81 -2.69 -2.01
CA LYS A 72 15.81 -3.36 -3.30
C LYS A 72 15.14 -2.46 -4.32
N TRP A 73 15.84 -2.22 -5.41
CA TRP A 73 15.29 -1.55 -6.57
C TRP A 73 15.11 -2.57 -7.69
N LYS A 74 13.97 -2.49 -8.36
CA LYS A 74 13.67 -3.25 -9.57
C LYS A 74 13.27 -2.30 -10.69
N PRO A 75 13.57 -2.61 -11.95
CA PRO A 75 12.95 -1.95 -13.08
C PRO A 75 11.42 -1.93 -12.94
N PRO A 76 10.74 -0.87 -13.39
CA PRO A 76 9.29 -0.72 -13.22
C PRO A 76 8.46 -1.91 -13.69
N GLU A 77 8.88 -2.56 -14.77
CA GLU A 77 8.25 -3.74 -15.38
C GLU A 77 8.29 -5.00 -14.50
N PHE A 78 9.20 -5.05 -13.52
CA PHE A 78 9.32 -6.16 -12.56
C PHE A 78 8.60 -5.91 -11.23
N ASN A 79 7.84 -4.81 -11.13
CA ASN A 79 7.01 -4.58 -9.96
C ASN A 79 5.73 -5.41 -10.04
N THR A 80 5.65 -6.43 -9.25
CA THR A 80 4.54 -7.40 -9.21
C THR A 80 3.90 -7.44 -7.83
N ILE A 81 2.67 -7.95 -7.77
CA ILE A 81 1.94 -8.18 -6.52
C ILE A 81 1.39 -9.60 -6.53
N ASP A 82 1.60 -10.32 -5.43
CA ASP A 82 1.00 -11.64 -5.22
C ASP A 82 -0.38 -11.46 -4.59
N PHE A 83 -1.43 -11.92 -5.27
CA PHE A 83 -2.79 -11.88 -4.79
C PHE A 83 -3.37 -13.27 -4.58
N LEU A 84 -4.23 -13.40 -3.58
CA LEU A 84 -5.17 -14.51 -3.51
C LEU A 84 -6.32 -14.22 -4.48
N VAL A 85 -6.58 -15.17 -5.37
CA VAL A 85 -7.60 -15.05 -6.41
C VAL A 85 -8.94 -15.55 -5.90
N LYS A 86 -9.98 -14.71 -6.04
CA LYS A 86 -11.38 -15.11 -5.93
C LYS A 86 -12.07 -14.84 -7.26
N ILE A 87 -13.02 -15.70 -7.65
CA ILE A 87 -13.77 -15.55 -8.89
C ILE A 87 -15.13 -14.94 -8.57
N LYS A 88 -15.51 -13.90 -9.30
CA LYS A 88 -16.84 -13.30 -9.19
C LYS A 88 -17.90 -14.32 -9.62
N LYS A 89 -18.92 -14.53 -8.78
CA LYS A 89 -19.98 -15.48 -9.02
C LYS A 89 -21.18 -14.82 -9.71
N ASP A 90 -21.92 -15.63 -10.47
CA ASP A 90 -23.17 -15.20 -11.09
C ASP A 90 -24.17 -14.74 -10.00
N PRO A 91 -24.72 -13.51 -10.08
CA PRO A 91 -25.68 -13.01 -9.11
C PRO A 91 -26.92 -13.90 -8.94
N ASN A 92 -27.33 -14.62 -9.99
CA ASN A 92 -28.50 -15.51 -10.00
C ASN A 92 -28.14 -16.94 -9.56
N ASN A 93 -26.87 -17.30 -9.56
CA ASN A 93 -26.40 -18.64 -9.16
C ASN A 93 -25.01 -18.59 -8.52
N PRO A 94 -24.91 -18.42 -7.18
CA PRO A 94 -23.64 -18.30 -6.48
C PRO A 94 -22.68 -19.50 -6.63
N ASN A 95 -23.15 -20.63 -7.15
CA ASN A 95 -22.32 -21.80 -7.40
C ASN A 95 -21.68 -21.79 -8.80
N LYS A 96 -21.98 -20.79 -9.63
CA LYS A 96 -21.40 -20.64 -10.98
C LYS A 96 -20.56 -19.38 -11.06
N ASP A 97 -19.49 -19.48 -11.82
CA ASP A 97 -18.67 -18.32 -12.14
C ASP A 97 -19.38 -17.44 -13.17
N GLU A 98 -19.29 -16.13 -12.99
CA GLU A 98 -19.78 -15.16 -13.95
C GLU A 98 -18.86 -15.17 -15.17
N ILE A 99 -19.41 -15.51 -16.35
CA ILE A 99 -18.68 -15.55 -17.62
C ILE A 99 -19.25 -14.50 -18.56
N HIS A 100 -18.37 -13.68 -19.10
CA HIS A 100 -18.73 -12.62 -20.05
C HIS A 100 -18.13 -12.88 -21.42
N ASN A 101 -18.81 -12.36 -22.45
CA ASN A 101 -18.34 -12.40 -23.82
C ASN A 101 -17.85 -11.01 -24.25
N VAL A 102 -16.73 -10.95 -24.95
CA VAL A 102 -16.21 -9.73 -25.57
C VAL A 102 -15.75 -10.01 -26.99
N PHE A 103 -16.00 -9.04 -27.89
CA PHE A 103 -15.50 -9.09 -29.25
C PHE A 103 -14.05 -8.60 -29.28
N SER A 104 -13.11 -9.41 -29.76
CA SER A 104 -11.69 -9.09 -29.74
C SER A 104 -11.28 -7.95 -30.67
N ASP A 105 -12.06 -7.72 -31.75
CA ASP A 105 -11.76 -6.68 -32.75
C ASP A 105 -13.04 -5.96 -33.12
N GLY A 106 -13.23 -4.73 -32.67
CA GLY A 106 -14.39 -3.89 -32.92
C GLY A 106 -14.59 -3.45 -34.39
N ILE A 107 -14.05 -4.15 -35.41
CA ILE A 107 -13.96 -3.65 -36.79
C ILE A 107 -14.61 -4.54 -37.85
N SER A 108 -14.94 -5.79 -37.56
CA SER A 108 -15.51 -6.63 -38.63
C SER A 108 -16.55 -7.63 -38.15
N ASN A 109 -17.78 -7.47 -38.63
CA ASN A 109 -18.90 -8.40 -38.45
C ASN A 109 -18.70 -9.76 -39.20
N LYS A 110 -17.57 -10.00 -39.84
CA LYS A 110 -17.34 -11.17 -40.68
C LYS A 110 -16.45 -12.25 -40.08
N THR A 111 -15.70 -11.95 -39.01
CA THR A 111 -14.91 -12.95 -38.28
C THR A 111 -14.87 -12.53 -36.80
N SER A 112 -16.02 -12.57 -36.14
CA SER A 112 -16.11 -12.25 -34.71
C SER A 112 -15.54 -13.42 -33.90
N ASN A 113 -14.27 -13.33 -33.56
CA ASN A 113 -13.71 -14.15 -32.49
C ASN A 113 -14.28 -13.63 -31.16
N ILE A 114 -15.36 -14.24 -30.71
CA ILE A 114 -15.89 -14.02 -29.39
C ILE A 114 -14.89 -14.62 -28.40
N LYS A 115 -14.27 -13.77 -27.57
CA LYS A 115 -13.48 -14.23 -26.45
C LYS A 115 -14.34 -14.20 -25.19
N GLN A 116 -14.16 -15.19 -24.35
CA GLN A 116 -14.80 -15.25 -23.05
C GLN A 116 -13.81 -14.84 -21.97
N TYR A 117 -14.31 -14.19 -20.92
CA TYR A 117 -13.50 -13.86 -19.75
C TYR A 117 -14.28 -14.08 -18.46
N LYS A 118 -13.54 -14.30 -17.37
CA LYS A 118 -14.02 -14.28 -16.00
C LYS A 118 -13.50 -13.03 -15.30
N THR A 119 -14.28 -12.53 -14.37
CA THR A 119 -13.85 -11.44 -13.48
C THR A 119 -13.34 -12.01 -12.17
N LEU A 120 -12.11 -11.66 -11.83
CA LEU A 120 -11.47 -12.00 -10.57
C LEU A 120 -11.59 -10.83 -9.60
N ILE A 121 -11.62 -11.16 -8.32
CA ILE A 121 -11.46 -10.21 -7.22
C ILE A 121 -10.14 -10.57 -6.53
N LEU A 122 -9.17 -9.67 -6.65
CA LEU A 122 -7.82 -9.84 -6.13
C LEU A 122 -7.77 -9.45 -4.65
N HIS A 123 -7.36 -10.39 -3.81
CA HIS A 123 -7.32 -10.20 -2.37
C HIS A 123 -5.87 -10.17 -1.86
N CYS A 124 -5.65 -9.40 -0.81
CA CYS A 124 -4.42 -9.37 -0.04
C CYS A 124 -4.71 -9.61 1.46
N GLY A 125 -3.69 -9.98 2.22
CA GLY A 125 -3.85 -10.22 3.66
C GLY A 125 -3.86 -8.92 4.46
N TYR A 126 -4.81 -8.76 5.38
CA TYR A 126 -4.93 -7.57 6.22
C TYR A 126 -5.26 -7.90 7.68
N ASP A 127 -4.64 -7.16 8.59
CA ASP A 127 -4.86 -7.23 10.03
C ASP A 127 -5.14 -5.81 10.55
N GLU A 128 -6.41 -5.50 10.80
CA GLU A 128 -6.85 -4.19 11.24
C GLU A 128 -6.28 -3.81 12.62
N LYS A 129 -6.21 -4.74 13.57
CA LYS A 129 -5.64 -4.48 14.89
C LYS A 129 -4.15 -4.15 14.80
N LYS A 130 -3.43 -4.80 13.89
CA LYS A 130 -2.00 -4.60 13.70
C LYS A 130 -1.68 -3.38 12.84
N HIS A 131 -2.47 -3.11 11.80
CA HIS A 131 -2.17 -2.10 10.77
C HIS A 131 -3.08 -0.88 10.81
N GLY A 132 -4.17 -0.89 11.61
CA GLY A 132 -5.15 0.19 11.67
C GLY A 132 -6.21 0.08 10.57
N TYR A 133 -6.77 1.20 10.16
CA TYR A 133 -7.74 1.25 9.07
C TYR A 133 -7.07 1.13 7.70
N MET A 134 -7.74 0.54 6.73
CA MET A 134 -7.19 0.38 5.39
C MET A 134 -7.13 1.71 4.63
N ASN A 135 -8.27 2.40 4.56
CA ASN A 135 -8.42 3.69 3.88
C ASN A 135 -9.25 4.67 4.74
N PRO A 136 -8.72 5.12 5.90
CA PRO A 136 -9.53 5.89 6.85
C PRO A 136 -10.02 7.23 6.28
N TYR A 137 -9.30 7.82 5.37
CA TYR A 137 -9.73 9.04 4.67
C TYR A 137 -10.94 8.77 3.77
N GLN A 138 -10.87 7.72 2.95
CA GLN A 138 -11.96 7.36 2.05
C GLN A 138 -13.20 6.91 2.82
N ASP A 139 -13.04 6.19 3.92
CA ASP A 139 -14.15 5.77 4.78
C ASP A 139 -14.94 6.98 5.30
N ILE A 140 -14.24 8.06 5.69
CA ILE A 140 -14.88 9.30 6.14
C ILE A 140 -15.65 9.99 4.99
N ILE A 141 -15.00 10.13 3.82
CA ILE A 141 -15.61 10.83 2.66
C ILE A 141 -16.81 10.06 2.14
N SER A 142 -16.72 8.74 2.06
CA SER A 142 -17.82 7.88 1.59
C SER A 142 -18.91 7.66 2.64
N GLY A 143 -18.70 8.13 3.87
CA GLY A 143 -19.65 7.90 4.97
C GLY A 143 -19.66 6.46 5.50
N ASN A 144 -18.64 5.67 5.19
CA ASN A 144 -18.44 4.30 5.70
C ASN A 144 -17.94 4.35 7.16
N LEU A 145 -18.76 4.92 8.04
CA LEU A 145 -18.39 5.08 9.43
C LEU A 145 -18.59 3.75 10.18
N PRO A 146 -17.67 3.40 11.12
CA PRO A 146 -17.75 2.15 11.82
C PRO A 146 -18.94 2.11 12.77
N ASP A 147 -19.56 0.93 12.90
CA ASP A 147 -20.57 0.68 13.92
C ASP A 147 -19.94 0.72 15.33
N LYS A 148 -20.81 0.90 16.35
CA LYS A 148 -20.37 0.81 17.75
C LYS A 148 -19.70 -0.54 18.02
N ASP A 149 -18.57 -0.51 18.69
CA ASP A 149 -17.88 -1.72 19.15
C ASP A 149 -18.84 -2.60 20.00
N TYR A 150 -19.39 -3.61 19.37
CA TYR A 150 -19.74 -4.83 20.08
C TYR A 150 -18.43 -5.62 20.17
N ASN A 151 -17.95 -5.86 21.40
CA ASN A 151 -16.75 -6.63 21.70
C ASN A 151 -16.73 -7.97 20.94
N ASN A 152 -16.20 -7.98 19.75
CA ASN A 152 -15.84 -9.20 19.04
C ASN A 152 -14.39 -9.52 19.43
N ASP A 153 -14.25 -10.36 20.44
CA ASP A 153 -12.97 -10.97 20.87
C ASP A 153 -12.50 -12.07 19.90
N ASP A 154 -12.72 -11.90 18.60
CA ASP A 154 -12.10 -12.78 17.62
C ASP A 154 -10.59 -12.52 17.60
N ASN A 155 -9.85 -13.46 18.21
CA ASN A 155 -8.39 -13.42 18.31
C ASN A 155 -7.67 -13.55 16.96
N ASP A 156 -8.41 -13.67 15.87
CA ASP A 156 -7.89 -13.94 14.55
C ASP A 156 -8.29 -12.85 13.54
N ASN A 157 -7.48 -11.80 13.49
CA ASN A 157 -7.79 -10.62 12.70
C ASN A 157 -7.13 -10.60 11.31
N TYR A 158 -6.20 -11.52 11.02
CA TYR A 158 -5.56 -11.57 9.70
C TYR A 158 -6.45 -12.32 8.71
N LYS A 159 -7.02 -11.59 7.76
CA LYS A 159 -8.00 -12.10 6.79
C LYS A 159 -7.72 -11.59 5.38
N PRO A 160 -8.19 -12.30 4.35
CA PRO A 160 -8.14 -11.79 2.99
C PRO A 160 -9.16 -10.66 2.80
N VAL A 161 -8.74 -9.59 2.15
CA VAL A 161 -9.59 -8.43 1.80
C VAL A 161 -9.37 -8.05 0.35
N PRO A 162 -10.38 -7.56 -0.37
CA PRO A 162 -10.20 -6.99 -1.71
C PRO A 162 -9.15 -5.88 -1.68
N PHE A 163 -8.29 -5.85 -2.68
CA PHE A 163 -7.22 -4.87 -2.75
C PHE A 163 -7.74 -3.50 -3.21
N VAL A 164 -7.83 -2.55 -2.29
CA VAL A 164 -8.20 -1.16 -2.56
C VAL A 164 -7.07 -0.25 -2.09
N PRO A 165 -6.17 0.17 -2.99
CA PRO A 165 -4.99 0.96 -2.65
C PRO A 165 -5.32 2.39 -2.25
N THR A 166 -4.37 3.03 -1.55
CA THR A 166 -4.56 4.40 -1.05
C THR A 166 -3.95 5.48 -1.94
N ASN A 167 -2.84 5.19 -2.63
CA ASN A 167 -2.12 6.19 -3.43
C ASN A 167 -1.44 5.57 -4.67
N PRO A 168 -1.94 5.84 -5.88
CA PRO A 168 -3.24 6.50 -6.13
C PRO A 168 -4.41 5.65 -5.64
N TYR A 169 -5.46 6.29 -5.14
CA TYR A 169 -6.68 5.60 -4.76
C TYR A 169 -7.39 5.06 -6.01
N ASP A 170 -7.77 3.79 -5.97
CA ASP A 170 -8.60 3.15 -7.00
C ASP A 170 -9.50 2.10 -6.34
N GLU A 171 -10.80 2.37 -6.30
CA GLU A 171 -11.79 1.45 -5.72
C GLU A 171 -11.94 0.15 -6.51
N ASN A 172 -11.58 0.16 -7.81
CA ASN A 172 -11.69 -0.97 -8.71
C ASN A 172 -10.36 -1.74 -8.88
N ALA A 173 -9.31 -1.37 -8.15
CA ALA A 173 -8.00 -2.00 -8.28
C ALA A 173 -8.00 -3.51 -7.96
N SER A 174 -8.98 -4.00 -7.21
CA SER A 174 -9.14 -5.44 -6.97
C SER A 174 -9.77 -6.20 -8.15
N ILE A 175 -10.33 -5.52 -9.14
CA ILE A 175 -11.07 -6.15 -10.23
C ILE A 175 -10.13 -6.47 -11.39
N CYS A 176 -10.11 -7.74 -11.81
CA CYS A 176 -9.27 -8.21 -12.90
C CYS A 176 -10.07 -9.11 -13.84
N ASN A 177 -10.10 -8.78 -15.11
CA ASN A 177 -10.71 -9.62 -16.13
C ASN A 177 -9.65 -10.49 -16.80
N ILE A 178 -9.89 -11.81 -16.84
CA ILE A 178 -8.99 -12.80 -17.44
C ILE A 178 -9.69 -13.54 -18.54
N TYR A 179 -9.09 -13.55 -19.74
CA TYR A 179 -9.56 -14.41 -20.82
C TYR A 179 -9.44 -15.87 -20.42
N ILE A 180 -10.49 -16.63 -20.76
CA ILE A 180 -10.52 -18.07 -20.56
C ILE A 180 -10.24 -18.78 -21.89
N THR A 181 -9.46 -19.85 -21.78
CA THR A 181 -9.18 -20.73 -22.91
C THR A 181 -10.04 -21.98 -22.77
N ASP A 182 -10.76 -22.33 -23.82
CA ASP A 182 -11.52 -23.59 -23.87
C ASP A 182 -10.63 -24.70 -24.46
N SER A 183 -10.48 -25.77 -23.72
CA SER A 183 -9.77 -26.97 -24.19
C SER A 183 -10.49 -28.22 -23.71
N PHE A 184 -10.87 -29.09 -24.65
CA PHE A 184 -11.60 -30.36 -24.39
C PHE A 184 -12.87 -30.17 -23.53
N GLY A 185 -13.63 -29.07 -23.77
CA GLY A 185 -14.88 -28.79 -23.07
C GLY A 185 -14.71 -28.32 -21.61
N LYS A 186 -13.49 -27.95 -21.23
CA LYS A 186 -13.19 -27.28 -19.95
C LYS A 186 -12.58 -25.91 -20.19
N THR A 187 -13.00 -24.95 -19.39
CA THR A 187 -12.48 -23.59 -19.43
C THR A 187 -11.34 -23.41 -18.44
N TYR A 188 -10.24 -22.85 -18.90
CA TYR A 188 -9.02 -22.66 -18.12
C TYR A 188 -8.63 -21.19 -18.03
N MET A 189 -8.15 -20.75 -16.89
CA MET A 189 -7.41 -19.51 -16.73
C MET A 189 -5.93 -19.85 -16.73
N LEU A 190 -5.15 -19.13 -17.54
CA LEU A 190 -3.71 -19.35 -17.69
C LEU A 190 -2.94 -18.08 -17.35
N THR A 191 -1.78 -18.26 -16.76
CA THR A 191 -0.77 -17.21 -16.59
C THR A 191 0.03 -17.01 -17.88
N GLU A 192 0.85 -15.95 -17.96
CA GLU A 192 1.76 -15.76 -19.10
C GLU A 192 2.82 -16.87 -19.23
N GLU A 193 3.18 -17.49 -18.10
CA GLU A 193 4.07 -18.67 -18.10
C GLU A 193 3.32 -19.97 -18.47
N ASN A 194 2.05 -19.88 -18.96
CA ASN A 194 1.18 -20.99 -19.33
C ASN A 194 0.85 -21.96 -18.19
N GLU A 195 0.84 -21.46 -16.95
CA GLU A 195 0.43 -22.23 -15.79
C GLU A 195 -1.07 -22.10 -15.56
N TYR A 196 -1.73 -23.21 -15.27
CA TYR A 196 -3.14 -23.24 -14.89
C TYR A 196 -3.35 -22.72 -13.49
N PHE A 197 -4.36 -21.87 -13.31
CA PHE A 197 -4.78 -21.45 -11.98
C PHE A 197 -6.31 -21.38 -11.84
N GLU A 198 -6.76 -21.46 -10.61
CA GLU A 198 -8.16 -21.46 -10.23
C GLU A 198 -8.42 -20.60 -8.98
N GLU A 199 -9.66 -20.58 -8.52
CA GLU A 199 -10.03 -19.92 -7.27
C GLU A 199 -9.24 -20.47 -6.08
N ASP A 200 -8.94 -19.63 -5.10
CA ASP A 200 -8.17 -19.95 -3.91
C ASP A 200 -6.69 -20.34 -4.17
N MET A 201 -6.15 -19.86 -5.29
CA MET A 201 -4.70 -19.91 -5.54
C MET A 201 -4.07 -18.53 -5.37
N ILE A 202 -2.79 -18.51 -5.04
CA ILE A 202 -2.00 -17.28 -4.99
C ILE A 202 -1.24 -17.16 -6.29
N VAL A 203 -1.47 -16.05 -6.98
CA VAL A 203 -0.91 -15.77 -8.29
C VAL A 203 -0.19 -14.42 -8.26
N GLU A 204 0.96 -14.35 -8.90
CA GLU A 204 1.73 -13.14 -9.10
C GLU A 204 1.20 -12.39 -10.32
N PHE A 205 0.88 -11.10 -10.13
CA PHE A 205 0.36 -10.23 -11.18
C PHE A 205 1.28 -9.05 -11.40
N TYR A 206 1.41 -8.62 -12.66
CA TYR A 206 1.90 -7.29 -12.98
C TYR A 206 0.77 -6.42 -13.53
N TYR A 207 0.97 -5.10 -13.47
CA TYR A 207 -0.05 -4.13 -13.89
C TYR A 207 0.37 -3.45 -15.20
N ASP A 208 -0.34 -3.76 -16.28
CA ASP A 208 -0.11 -3.20 -17.61
C ASP A 208 -1.02 -1.98 -17.85
N LYS A 209 -0.44 -0.79 -17.75
CA LYS A 209 -1.17 0.47 -17.95
C LYS A 209 -1.66 0.68 -19.39
N THR A 210 -1.12 -0.06 -20.36
CA THR A 210 -1.50 0.06 -21.77
C THR A 210 -2.81 -0.65 -22.09
N ARG A 211 -3.21 -1.61 -21.27
CA ARG A 211 -4.47 -2.34 -21.43
C ARG A 211 -5.66 -1.49 -20.95
N SER A 212 -6.81 -1.72 -21.54
CA SER A 212 -8.05 -1.00 -21.23
C SER A 212 -8.90 -1.68 -20.16
N GLY A 213 -9.70 -0.90 -19.44
CA GLY A 213 -10.67 -1.38 -18.45
C GLY A 213 -10.00 -2.24 -17.36
N ASN A 214 -10.67 -3.32 -16.99
CA ASN A 214 -10.23 -4.23 -15.94
C ASN A 214 -9.27 -5.34 -16.42
N PHE A 215 -8.73 -5.24 -17.64
CA PHE A 215 -7.73 -6.18 -18.17
C PHE A 215 -6.28 -5.78 -17.86
N LYS A 216 -6.07 -4.74 -17.08
CA LYS A 216 -4.74 -4.20 -16.74
C LYS A 216 -3.91 -5.12 -15.85
N TRP A 217 -4.55 -5.87 -14.96
CA TRP A 217 -3.85 -6.91 -14.20
C TRP A 217 -3.62 -8.13 -15.07
N VAL A 218 -2.38 -8.57 -15.13
CA VAL A 218 -1.96 -9.71 -15.96
C VAL A 218 -1.33 -10.76 -15.06
N PRO A 219 -1.87 -12.00 -15.02
CA PRO A 219 -1.30 -13.07 -14.23
C PRO A 219 0.02 -13.53 -14.85
N LEU A 220 1.12 -13.41 -14.11
CA LEU A 220 2.46 -13.77 -14.57
C LEU A 220 2.74 -15.25 -14.34
N ARG A 221 2.63 -15.70 -13.09
CA ARG A 221 2.88 -17.08 -12.67
C ARG A 221 2.13 -17.44 -11.40
N VAL A 222 1.97 -18.73 -11.16
CA VAL A 222 1.38 -19.27 -9.94
C VAL A 222 2.43 -19.30 -8.82
N ARG A 223 2.05 -18.85 -7.63
CA ARG A 223 2.87 -18.99 -6.44
C ARG A 223 2.52 -20.29 -5.71
N TYR A 224 3.02 -21.40 -6.24
CA TYR A 224 2.76 -22.74 -5.68
C TYR A 224 3.22 -22.89 -4.23
N ASP A 225 4.34 -22.25 -3.87
CA ASP A 225 4.85 -22.19 -2.51
C ASP A 225 3.81 -21.62 -1.53
N LYS A 226 3.29 -20.43 -1.83
CA LYS A 226 2.30 -19.72 -1.02
C LYS A 226 0.91 -20.39 -1.06
N THR A 227 0.53 -20.93 -2.23
CA THR A 227 -0.72 -21.67 -2.38
C THR A 227 -0.71 -22.95 -1.54
N SER A 228 0.42 -23.66 -1.48
CA SER A 228 0.59 -24.82 -0.62
C SER A 228 0.50 -24.47 0.86
N GLU A 229 1.11 -23.37 1.28
CA GLU A 229 0.98 -22.84 2.65
C GLU A 229 -0.48 -22.56 3.00
N LEU A 230 -1.21 -21.86 2.12
CA LEU A 230 -2.63 -21.57 2.31
C LEU A 230 -3.45 -22.86 2.45
N ARG A 231 -3.25 -23.84 1.56
CA ARG A 231 -3.95 -25.14 1.58
C ARG A 231 -3.63 -25.97 2.80
N SER A 232 -2.46 -25.78 3.40
CA SER A 232 -2.06 -26.43 4.67
C SER A 232 -2.63 -25.75 5.92
N GLY A 233 -3.41 -24.67 5.75
CA GLY A 233 -4.01 -23.92 6.86
C GLY A 233 -3.14 -22.78 7.39
N ILE A 234 -1.98 -22.51 6.79
CA ILE A 234 -1.18 -21.33 7.09
C ILE A 234 -1.88 -20.12 6.44
N LYS A 235 -2.05 -19.04 7.20
CA LYS A 235 -2.70 -17.82 6.71
C LYS A 235 -1.77 -17.05 5.78
N ASN A 236 -1.63 -17.52 4.57
CA ASN A 236 -0.94 -16.82 3.49
C ASN A 236 -1.99 -16.42 2.43
N TYR A 237 -2.20 -15.11 2.28
CA TYR A 237 -3.14 -14.53 1.31
C TYR A 237 -2.42 -13.71 0.24
N GLY A 238 -1.21 -14.13 -0.12
CA GLY A 238 -0.35 -13.37 -1.04
C GLY A 238 0.45 -12.29 -0.32
N ASN A 239 0.57 -11.12 -0.92
CA ASN A 239 1.20 -10.00 -0.23
C ASN A 239 0.27 -9.47 0.88
N PRO A 240 0.82 -9.08 2.04
CA PRO A 240 0.09 -8.25 2.99
C PRO A 240 -0.28 -6.91 2.35
N PHE A 241 -1.41 -6.32 2.75
CA PHE A 241 -1.93 -5.08 2.18
C PHE A 241 -0.87 -3.96 2.09
N TYR A 242 -0.08 -3.75 3.16
CA TYR A 242 0.92 -2.69 3.17
C TYR A 242 2.04 -2.89 2.13
N VAL A 243 2.38 -4.16 1.82
CA VAL A 243 3.34 -4.49 0.74
C VAL A 243 2.69 -4.27 -0.62
N ALA A 244 1.47 -4.77 -0.82
CA ALA A 244 0.70 -4.59 -2.05
C ALA A 244 0.50 -3.10 -2.37
N ASN A 245 0.12 -2.30 -1.36
CA ASN A 245 -0.09 -0.86 -1.48
C ASN A 245 1.22 -0.10 -1.81
N SER A 246 2.34 -0.50 -1.21
CA SER A 246 3.65 0.07 -1.54
C SER A 246 4.07 -0.28 -2.97
N ASN A 247 3.87 -1.53 -3.40
CA ASN A 247 4.16 -1.94 -4.77
C ASN A 247 3.26 -1.22 -5.78
N TRP A 248 1.97 -1.05 -5.47
CA TRP A 248 1.04 -0.26 -6.27
C TRP A 248 1.53 1.17 -6.47
N HIS A 249 1.97 1.82 -5.38
CA HIS A 249 2.56 3.16 -5.47
C HIS A 249 3.80 3.16 -6.39
N THR A 250 4.70 2.19 -6.24
CA THR A 250 5.89 2.06 -7.06
C THR A 250 5.56 1.77 -8.54
N ILE A 251 4.52 1.00 -8.83
CA ILE A 251 4.01 0.78 -10.20
C ILE A 251 3.57 2.12 -10.83
N HIS A 252 2.95 3.01 -10.06
CA HIS A 252 2.43 4.28 -10.57
C HIS A 252 3.48 5.39 -10.60
N PHE A 253 4.37 5.42 -9.62
CA PHE A 253 5.45 6.40 -9.44
C PHE A 253 6.80 5.68 -9.30
N PRO A 254 7.28 5.04 -10.38
CA PRO A 254 8.49 4.24 -10.31
C PRO A 254 9.76 5.10 -10.13
N ILE A 255 10.69 4.58 -9.35
CA ILE A 255 12.06 5.07 -9.39
C ILE A 255 12.68 4.52 -10.67
N THR A 256 12.96 5.39 -11.63
CA THR A 256 13.46 5.00 -12.95
C THR A 256 14.96 4.72 -12.94
N LYS A 257 15.45 4.01 -13.97
CA LYS A 257 16.88 3.74 -14.17
C LYS A 257 17.68 5.06 -14.19
N SER A 258 17.18 6.10 -14.86
CA SER A 258 17.84 7.41 -14.90
C SER A 258 17.99 8.06 -13.53
N MET A 259 16.99 7.94 -12.66
CA MET A 259 17.07 8.52 -11.31
C MET A 259 18.16 7.92 -10.43
N ILE A 260 18.53 6.65 -10.66
CA ILE A 260 19.57 5.96 -9.89
C ILE A 260 20.94 5.95 -10.55
N THR A 261 21.04 6.43 -11.80
CA THR A 261 22.31 6.46 -12.54
C THR A 261 22.84 7.87 -12.77
N THR A 262 22.04 8.93 -12.52
CA THR A 262 22.43 10.33 -12.70
C THR A 262 22.21 11.15 -11.43
N GLU A 263 23.20 11.96 -11.07
CA GLU A 263 23.22 12.75 -9.83
C GLU A 263 22.25 13.96 -9.87
N ASP A 264 21.92 14.47 -11.06
CA ASP A 264 21.27 15.76 -11.25
C ASP A 264 19.76 15.79 -10.94
N ILE A 265 19.09 14.65 -10.77
CA ILE A 265 17.63 14.57 -10.69
C ILE A 265 17.11 14.68 -9.24
N ILE A 266 17.94 14.33 -8.25
CA ILE A 266 17.50 14.19 -6.85
C ILE A 266 17.47 15.54 -6.10
N SER A 267 18.17 16.56 -6.59
CA SER A 267 18.30 17.84 -5.87
C SER A 267 17.03 18.69 -5.82
N LYS A 268 15.91 18.29 -6.44
CA LYS A 268 14.71 19.14 -6.58
C LYS A 268 13.44 18.65 -5.89
N THR A 269 13.39 17.48 -5.27
CA THR A 269 12.10 16.89 -4.89
C THR A 269 11.93 16.37 -3.46
N TYR A 270 12.95 16.39 -2.62
CA TYR A 270 12.79 15.92 -1.24
C TYR A 270 13.42 16.89 -0.24
N ASP A 271 12.66 17.91 0.11
CA ASP A 271 12.89 18.63 1.34
C ASP A 271 12.35 17.77 2.50
N ASN A 272 13.23 17.03 3.16
CA ASN A 272 12.91 16.17 4.31
C ASN A 272 12.66 16.97 5.60
N SER A 273 12.34 18.27 5.50
CA SER A 273 12.02 19.12 6.66
C SER A 273 10.68 18.79 7.33
N ASP A 274 9.91 17.83 6.80
CA ASP A 274 8.50 17.64 7.16
C ASP A 274 8.22 16.75 8.37
N THR A 275 9.23 16.28 9.11
CA THR A 275 8.99 15.52 10.32
C THR A 275 8.89 16.42 11.55
N TYR A 276 7.95 17.36 11.55
CA TYR A 276 7.75 18.27 12.68
C TYR A 276 7.25 17.57 13.96
N TYR A 277 6.58 16.42 13.82
CA TYR A 277 6.06 15.65 14.96
C TYR A 277 6.44 14.16 14.90
N ASN A 278 7.68 13.83 15.18
CA ASN A 278 8.08 12.45 15.45
C ASN A 278 8.24 12.21 16.95
N HIS A 279 7.12 12.14 17.68
CA HIS A 279 7.13 11.79 19.10
C HIS A 279 7.06 10.28 19.29
N THR A 280 8.20 9.63 19.28
CA THR A 280 8.33 8.21 19.63
C THR A 280 8.33 7.94 21.14
N VAL A 281 8.41 8.97 21.98
CA VAL A 281 8.46 8.79 23.45
C VAL A 281 7.55 9.80 24.14
N SER A 282 6.51 9.33 24.81
CA SER A 282 5.70 10.11 25.74
C SER A 282 6.47 10.35 27.05
N THR A 283 7.09 11.51 27.20
CA THR A 283 7.73 11.89 28.49
C THR A 283 6.68 12.31 29.48
N THR A 284 6.74 11.75 30.70
CA THR A 284 5.87 12.11 31.82
C THR A 284 6.07 13.56 32.28
N THR A 285 7.24 14.15 32.00
CA THR A 285 7.66 15.48 32.39
C THR A 285 6.76 16.60 31.87
N THR A 286 6.20 16.46 30.66
CA THR A 286 5.35 17.49 30.04
C THR A 286 3.85 17.25 30.23
N LYS A 287 3.43 16.22 30.97
CA LYS A 287 2.01 15.86 31.12
C LYS A 287 1.16 16.99 31.72
N LYS A 288 1.69 17.68 32.75
CA LYS A 288 0.99 18.82 33.41
C LYS A 288 0.80 19.97 32.42
N LEU A 289 1.84 20.32 31.67
CA LEU A 289 1.80 21.38 30.67
C LEU A 289 0.80 21.05 29.57
N ARG A 290 0.79 19.80 29.03
CA ARG A 290 -0.19 19.36 28.06
C ARG A 290 -1.62 19.44 28.57
N ASN A 291 -1.88 19.04 29.81
CA ASN A 291 -3.19 19.17 30.45
C ASN A 291 -3.64 20.62 30.52
N PHE A 292 -2.76 21.52 30.90
CA PHE A 292 -3.04 22.94 30.90
C PHE A 292 -3.34 23.49 29.51
N HIS A 293 -2.52 23.20 28.52
CA HIS A 293 -2.77 23.60 27.13
C HIS A 293 -4.11 23.05 26.60
N ASN A 294 -4.43 21.79 26.89
CA ASN A 294 -5.71 21.20 26.49
C ASN A 294 -6.90 21.88 27.18
N PHE A 295 -6.77 22.28 28.43
CA PHE A 295 -7.79 23.04 29.14
C PHE A 295 -8.00 24.41 28.48
N ILE A 296 -6.94 25.16 28.22
CA ILE A 296 -7.01 26.48 27.58
C ILE A 296 -7.59 26.37 26.17
N LYS A 297 -7.10 25.44 25.32
CA LYS A 297 -7.66 25.22 23.99
C LYS A 297 -9.17 24.94 24.01
N LYS A 298 -9.61 24.07 24.95
CA LYS A 298 -11.04 23.80 25.09
C LYS A 298 -11.82 25.06 25.47
N ALA A 299 -11.34 25.81 26.44
CA ALA A 299 -11.99 27.05 26.89
C ALA A 299 -12.11 28.07 25.72
N LEU A 300 -11.05 28.24 24.93
CA LEU A 300 -11.04 29.13 23.77
C LEU A 300 -12.04 28.68 22.69
N ILE A 301 -12.01 27.39 22.28
CA ILE A 301 -12.94 26.89 21.27
C ILE A 301 -14.39 27.12 21.72
N CYS A 302 -14.74 26.73 22.96
CA CYS A 302 -16.11 26.88 23.44
C CYS A 302 -16.50 28.36 23.71
N ALA A 303 -15.54 29.27 23.91
CA ALA A 303 -15.85 30.68 24.08
C ALA A 303 -16.17 31.42 22.77
N VAL A 304 -15.62 30.95 21.65
CA VAL A 304 -15.79 31.58 20.32
C VAL A 304 -16.79 30.85 19.44
N SER A 305 -17.27 29.66 19.83
CA SER A 305 -18.22 28.87 19.06
C SER A 305 -19.59 28.82 19.73
N ASN A 306 -20.64 28.83 18.93
CA ASN A 306 -21.99 28.56 19.34
C ASN A 306 -22.37 27.09 19.04
N ARG A 307 -23.50 26.66 19.56
CA ARG A 307 -24.05 25.35 19.26
C ARG A 307 -24.34 25.23 17.76
N ASN A 308 -23.89 24.10 17.16
CA ASN A 308 -24.04 23.77 15.73
C ASN A 308 -23.16 24.64 14.77
N ASP A 309 -22.20 25.37 15.29
CA ASP A 309 -21.25 26.08 14.43
C ASP A 309 -20.35 25.11 13.65
N THR A 310 -19.78 25.62 12.56
CA THR A 310 -18.70 25.00 11.79
C THR A 310 -17.36 25.55 12.24
N LEU A 311 -16.37 24.68 12.43
CA LEU A 311 -15.00 25.06 12.76
C LEU A 311 -14.07 24.70 11.61
N ILE A 312 -13.12 25.59 11.31
CA ILE A 312 -11.96 25.30 10.48
C ILE A 312 -10.73 25.25 11.38
N ASP A 313 -10.04 24.10 11.39
CA ASP A 313 -8.79 23.91 12.13
C ASP A 313 -7.61 23.88 11.14
N TYR A 314 -6.84 24.96 11.08
CA TYR A 314 -5.72 25.15 10.16
C TYR A 314 -4.45 24.38 10.50
N SER A 315 -4.41 23.67 11.61
CA SER A 315 -3.28 22.84 12.06
C SER A 315 -3.78 21.69 12.91
N VAL A 316 -4.65 20.87 12.31
CA VAL A 316 -5.37 19.82 13.03
C VAL A 316 -4.46 18.72 13.58
N GLY A 317 -3.24 18.60 13.03
CA GLY A 317 -2.31 17.55 13.39
C GLY A 317 -2.95 16.18 13.25
N LYS A 318 -2.70 15.31 14.22
CA LYS A 318 -3.33 13.98 14.31
C LYS A 318 -4.71 14.02 15.01
N GLY A 319 -5.47 15.12 14.90
CA GLY A 319 -6.80 15.24 15.51
C GLY A 319 -6.78 15.31 17.05
N GLY A 320 -5.82 16.01 17.63
CA GLY A 320 -5.67 16.12 19.09
C GLY A 320 -6.84 16.80 19.81
N ASP A 321 -7.67 17.52 19.06
CA ASP A 321 -8.75 18.34 19.60
C ASP A 321 -10.16 17.73 19.39
N LEU A 322 -10.26 16.51 18.81
CA LEU A 322 -11.52 15.79 18.57
C LEU A 322 -12.51 15.83 19.74
N HIS A 323 -12.04 15.50 20.96
CA HIS A 323 -12.88 15.49 22.16
C HIS A 323 -13.33 16.89 22.63
N LYS A 324 -12.68 17.95 22.14
CA LYS A 324 -13.07 19.33 22.44
C LYS A 324 -14.21 19.78 21.54
N TRP A 325 -14.19 19.35 20.27
CA TRP A 325 -15.24 19.65 19.29
C TRP A 325 -16.60 19.10 19.72
N ASP A 326 -16.62 17.84 20.22
CA ASP A 326 -17.82 17.22 20.79
C ASP A 326 -18.36 18.05 21.96
N LYS A 327 -17.50 18.44 22.89
CA LYS A 327 -17.89 19.19 24.09
C LYS A 327 -18.36 20.61 23.81
N CYS A 328 -17.96 21.21 22.70
CA CYS A 328 -18.41 22.54 22.28
C CYS A 328 -19.68 22.46 21.39
N ASN A 329 -20.24 21.26 21.16
CA ASN A 329 -21.45 21.01 20.37
C ASN A 329 -21.36 21.55 18.93
N LEU A 330 -20.20 21.43 18.28
CA LEU A 330 -20.01 21.78 16.88
C LEU A 330 -20.81 20.82 15.98
N SER A 331 -21.26 21.29 14.81
CA SER A 331 -21.93 20.46 13.81
C SER A 331 -20.98 19.85 12.80
N PHE A 332 -19.95 20.61 12.42
CA PHE A 332 -18.99 20.22 11.39
C PHE A 332 -17.60 20.80 11.68
N VAL A 333 -16.57 20.02 11.35
CA VAL A 333 -15.18 20.47 11.42
C VAL A 333 -14.44 20.15 10.12
N TYR A 334 -13.76 21.15 9.59
CA TYR A 334 -12.82 20.98 8.49
C TYR A 334 -11.40 21.14 9.01
N GLY A 335 -10.64 20.06 9.03
CA GLY A 335 -9.28 20.03 9.54
C GLY A 335 -8.25 20.00 8.41
N ILE A 336 -7.24 20.88 8.48
CA ILE A 336 -6.16 20.95 7.51
C ILE A 336 -4.84 20.71 8.25
N ASP A 337 -3.93 19.96 7.64
CA ASP A 337 -2.56 19.83 8.14
C ASP A 337 -1.59 19.69 6.97
N TYR A 338 -0.39 20.21 7.12
CA TYR A 338 0.65 20.13 6.11
C TYR A 338 1.18 18.71 5.91
N SER A 339 1.24 17.91 6.98
CA SER A 339 1.80 16.56 6.97
C SER A 339 0.78 15.51 6.52
N PRO A 340 1.02 14.82 5.38
CA PRO A 340 0.20 13.68 4.98
C PRO A 340 0.11 12.57 6.04
N ASP A 341 1.19 12.31 6.80
CA ASP A 341 1.17 11.33 7.89
C ASP A 341 0.21 11.71 9.01
N ASN A 342 0.12 13.01 9.34
CA ASN A 342 -0.82 13.47 10.34
C ASN A 342 -2.27 13.22 9.95
N ILE A 343 -2.60 13.27 8.67
CA ILE A 343 -3.96 13.05 8.16
C ILE A 343 -4.21 11.57 7.87
N HIS A 344 -3.33 10.92 7.10
CA HIS A 344 -3.59 9.63 6.48
C HIS A 344 -3.00 8.42 7.22
N ASN A 345 -2.23 8.61 8.29
CA ASN A 345 -1.68 7.46 9.01
C ASN A 345 -2.80 6.52 9.46
N ASN A 346 -2.71 5.26 9.06
CA ASN A 346 -3.77 4.25 9.23
C ASN A 346 -4.08 3.93 10.70
N LYS A 347 -3.17 4.22 11.62
CA LYS A 347 -3.33 3.93 13.06
C LYS A 347 -3.63 5.14 13.90
N ASP A 348 -2.92 6.23 13.66
CA ASP A 348 -2.92 7.37 14.58
C ASP A 348 -3.07 8.71 13.88
N GLY A 349 -3.30 8.73 12.56
CA GLY A 349 -3.64 9.94 11.82
C GLY A 349 -5.02 10.50 12.23
N ALA A 350 -5.30 11.73 11.85
CA ALA A 350 -6.55 12.41 12.17
C ALA A 350 -7.78 11.59 11.74
N CYS A 351 -7.74 11.02 10.53
CA CYS A 351 -8.82 10.19 10.01
C CYS A 351 -9.03 8.93 10.85
N ALA A 352 -7.97 8.18 11.14
CA ALA A 352 -8.06 6.95 11.94
C ALA A 352 -8.57 7.24 13.35
N ARG A 353 -8.06 8.29 13.99
CA ARG A 353 -8.49 8.71 15.32
C ARG A 353 -9.92 9.23 15.37
N TYR A 354 -10.38 9.85 14.28
CA TYR A 354 -11.79 10.23 14.16
C TYR A 354 -12.69 8.99 14.10
N LEU A 355 -12.37 8.01 13.28
CA LEU A 355 -13.12 6.75 13.19
C LEU A 355 -13.12 6.00 14.53
N ASP A 356 -11.98 5.91 15.23
CA ASP A 356 -11.90 5.33 16.58
C ASP A 356 -12.76 6.08 17.61
N SER A 357 -12.77 7.40 17.50
CA SER A 357 -13.61 8.21 18.40
C SER A 357 -15.08 8.08 18.07
N TYR A 358 -15.43 7.94 16.80
CA TYR A 358 -16.78 7.72 16.32
C TYR A 358 -17.33 6.35 16.77
N LYS A 359 -16.53 5.29 16.73
CA LYS A 359 -16.89 3.98 17.32
C LYS A 359 -17.35 4.09 18.78
N ARG A 360 -16.66 4.93 19.55
CA ARG A 360 -16.97 5.16 20.98
C ARG A 360 -18.15 6.10 21.20
N ASN A 361 -18.23 7.13 20.39
CA ASN A 361 -19.25 8.19 20.48
C ASN A 361 -19.70 8.65 19.09
N ASN A 362 -20.79 8.10 18.60
CA ASN A 362 -21.38 8.44 17.30
C ASN A 362 -22.06 9.83 17.24
N LYS A 363 -21.99 10.62 18.31
CA LYS A 363 -22.45 12.01 18.37
C LYS A 363 -21.37 13.05 18.07
N LEU A 364 -20.19 12.61 17.66
CA LEU A 364 -19.14 13.51 17.20
C LEU A 364 -19.63 14.39 16.05
N PRO A 365 -19.17 15.66 15.98
CA PRO A 365 -19.44 16.48 14.81
C PRO A 365 -18.90 15.79 13.56
N LYS A 366 -19.57 15.97 12.44
CA LYS A 366 -19.03 15.51 11.16
C LYS A 366 -17.70 16.19 10.93
N ALA A 367 -16.73 15.48 10.39
CA ALA A 367 -15.42 16.05 10.11
C ALA A 367 -14.89 15.58 8.75
N ILE A 368 -14.18 16.45 8.07
CA ILE A 368 -13.39 16.15 6.88
C ILE A 368 -11.99 16.68 7.11
N PHE A 369 -11.01 15.96 6.63
CA PHE A 369 -9.60 16.32 6.79
C PHE A 369 -8.94 16.43 5.41
N SER A 370 -7.99 17.35 5.26
CA SER A 370 -7.20 17.46 4.04
C SER A 370 -5.74 17.79 4.35
N VAL A 371 -4.87 17.35 3.46
CA VAL A 371 -3.47 17.79 3.43
C VAL A 371 -3.43 19.13 2.72
N GLY A 372 -2.82 20.13 3.32
CA GLY A 372 -2.72 21.45 2.73
C GLY A 372 -1.76 22.36 3.46
N ASP A 373 -1.15 23.27 2.70
CA ASP A 373 -0.25 24.30 3.22
C ASP A 373 -1.04 25.59 3.53
N THR A 374 -1.38 25.77 4.79
CA THR A 374 -2.17 26.92 5.27
C THR A 374 -1.39 28.25 5.26
N SER A 375 -0.11 28.26 4.91
CA SER A 375 0.68 29.46 4.67
C SER A 375 0.43 30.05 3.28
N LYS A 376 -0.18 29.31 2.37
CA LYS A 376 -0.53 29.71 1.01
C LYS A 376 -1.98 30.15 0.92
N SER A 377 -2.26 30.98 -0.07
CA SER A 377 -3.65 31.38 -0.38
C SER A 377 -4.46 30.17 -0.84
N ILE A 378 -5.67 30.00 -0.28
CA ILE A 378 -6.62 28.95 -0.72
C ILE A 378 -7.05 29.14 -2.18
N MET A 379 -6.90 30.38 -2.71
CA MET A 379 -7.26 30.71 -4.11
C MET A 379 -6.20 30.30 -5.11
N ASP A 380 -5.00 29.94 -4.67
CA ASP A 380 -3.82 29.65 -5.51
C ASP A 380 -3.48 28.13 -5.52
N GLY A 381 -4.31 27.27 -4.92
CA GLY A 381 -4.11 25.83 -4.77
C GLY A 381 -5.06 24.97 -5.56
#